data_ea3dac425949b1949c9473f252fa193f
#
_entry.id   ea3dac425949b1949c9473f252fa193f
#
_cell.length_a   1.000
_cell.length_b   1.000
_cell.length_c   1.000
_cell.angle_alpha   90.00
_cell.angle_beta   90.00
_cell.angle_gamma   90.00
#
_symmetry.space_group_name_H-M   'P 1'
#
loop_
_entity.id
_entity.type
_entity.pdbx_description
1 polymer ?
#
loop_
_entity_poly.entity_id
_entity_poly.type
_entity_poly.pdbx_seq_one_letter_code
_entity_poly.pdbx_strand_id
1 'polypeptide(L)'
;EILIGLVGSEMCIRDRVKKNAVLADGPATCNGEISLGKNALIGFMTWEGYNYEDAVLINEKIVRDDVYTSIHIEEYETEARDTKLGPEEITCDIPNVNEDLLKDLDENGIIHVGAEVRAGDILVGKVTPKGETELTAEERLLRAIFGEKAREVRDTSLRVPHGEYGIVVDVKVFTRENSHDELPPGVNKVVRCYVAQKRKISVGDKMAGRHGNKGVVSRILPQEDMPYLPDGTPLDIVLNPLGVPSRMNIGQVLEVHLGYAAKALGWKIMTPVFDGANEEDIFECFREAGLSEDGKTWLRDGRTGQLFDNPVTVGYMYYLKLHHLVDDKIHARSTGPYSLVTQQPLGGKAQFGGQRFGEMEVWALEAYGAAYTLQEILTVKSDDVVGRVKTYESIVKGQNIPEPGIPESFKVLIKELQSLGLDVKVLDKDEQEIDLKQNFDDDDDIGLNDGGTILEEDEVMTSMDGYTLEDDPDDNNMFDDSGFFDEDGDDLLDFDSIASDIREE
;
A
#
# COMPACT_ATOMS: atom_id res chain seq x y z
N GLU A 1 1.73 -24.01 -13.38
CA GLU A 1 2.81 -22.99 -13.30
C GLU A 1 3.90 -23.31 -12.29
N ILE A 2 4.18 -24.55 -12.12
CA ILE A 2 5.24 -25.10 -11.25
C ILE A 2 6.55 -25.26 -12.05
N LEU A 3 6.73 -24.49 -13.11
CA LEU A 3 7.80 -24.74 -14.10
C LEU A 3 9.04 -23.88 -13.94
N ILE A 4 9.11 -23.02 -12.92
CA ILE A 4 10.27 -22.14 -12.74
C ILE A 4 11.47 -22.91 -12.14
N GLY A 5 11.24 -24.03 -11.49
CA GLY A 5 12.31 -24.86 -10.92
C GLY A 5 12.72 -26.08 -11.75
N LEU A 6 11.91 -26.48 -12.69
CA LEU A 6 12.31 -27.45 -13.70
C LEU A 6 13.03 -26.69 -14.79
N VAL A 7 14.33 -26.63 -14.73
CA VAL A 7 15.14 -26.23 -15.87
C VAL A 7 14.79 -27.21 -16.99
N GLY A 8 13.72 -26.90 -17.68
CA GLY A 8 13.07 -27.73 -18.66
C GLY A 8 13.85 -27.72 -19.96
N SER A 9 15.00 -28.31 -19.93
CA SER A 9 15.54 -28.79 -21.15
C SER A 9 15.16 -30.28 -21.27
N GLU A 10 14.98 -30.77 -22.48
CA GLU A 10 14.78 -32.19 -22.77
C GLU A 10 15.86 -33.10 -22.12
N MET A 11 16.96 -32.51 -21.65
CA MET A 11 18.04 -33.14 -20.93
C MET A 11 17.58 -33.68 -19.56
N CYS A 12 16.70 -32.97 -18.84
CA CYS A 12 16.20 -33.37 -17.52
C CYS A 12 15.34 -34.66 -17.57
N ILE A 13 14.68 -34.94 -18.69
CA ILE A 13 13.83 -36.13 -18.87
C ILE A 13 14.66 -37.43 -18.85
N ARG A 14 15.95 -37.36 -19.14
CA ARG A 14 16.88 -38.51 -19.25
C ARG A 14 17.86 -38.63 -18.10
N ASP A 15 17.81 -37.71 -17.13
CA ASP A 15 18.75 -37.73 -16.02
C ASP A 15 18.47 -38.86 -15.03
N ARG A 16 19.54 -39.49 -14.53
CA ARG A 16 19.44 -40.49 -13.48
C ARG A 16 19.43 -39.79 -12.13
N VAL A 17 18.29 -39.83 -11.45
CA VAL A 17 18.13 -39.29 -10.11
C VAL A 17 18.45 -40.31 -9.04
N LYS A 18 19.09 -39.87 -7.94
CA LYS A 18 19.36 -40.72 -6.76
C LYS A 18 18.18 -40.61 -5.79
N LYS A 19 18.07 -41.58 -4.88
CA LYS A 19 17.12 -41.51 -3.78
C LYS A 19 17.37 -40.22 -2.97
N ASN A 20 16.32 -39.47 -2.66
CA ASN A 20 16.35 -38.21 -1.96
C ASN A 20 17.03 -37.05 -2.72
N ALA A 21 17.25 -37.15 -4.02
CA ALA A 21 17.64 -36.00 -4.82
C ALA A 21 16.48 -35.04 -4.97
N VAL A 22 16.74 -33.72 -4.85
CA VAL A 22 15.77 -32.70 -5.11
C VAL A 22 15.51 -32.63 -6.61
N LEU A 23 14.25 -32.80 -7.03
CA LEU A 23 13.84 -32.80 -8.44
C LEU A 23 13.40 -31.40 -8.91
N ALA A 24 12.81 -30.62 -8.02
CA ALA A 24 12.37 -29.26 -8.31
C ALA A 24 12.39 -28.43 -7.02
N ASP A 25 12.73 -27.17 -7.17
CA ASP A 25 12.63 -26.17 -6.12
C ASP A 25 11.64 -25.07 -6.53
N GLY A 26 10.91 -24.51 -5.57
CA GLY A 26 10.06 -23.36 -5.77
C GLY A 26 10.85 -22.04 -5.69
N PRO A 27 10.20 -20.90 -5.94
CA PRO A 27 10.85 -19.58 -5.91
C PRO A 27 11.38 -19.19 -4.52
N ALA A 28 10.86 -19.80 -3.46
CA ALA A 28 11.24 -19.56 -2.06
C ALA A 28 11.96 -20.77 -1.42
N THR A 29 12.45 -21.71 -2.22
CA THR A 29 13.18 -22.89 -1.76
C THR A 29 14.53 -23.01 -2.46
N CYS A 30 15.50 -23.62 -1.78
CA CYS A 30 16.82 -23.91 -2.32
C CYS A 30 17.27 -25.27 -1.79
N ASN A 31 17.52 -26.25 -2.68
CA ASN A 31 17.91 -27.63 -2.32
C ASN A 31 16.92 -28.31 -1.34
N GLY A 32 15.62 -28.03 -1.48
CA GLY A 32 14.56 -28.57 -0.64
C GLY A 32 14.40 -27.90 0.73
N GLU A 33 15.10 -26.81 1.00
CA GLU A 33 14.98 -26.03 2.21
C GLU A 33 14.36 -24.65 1.93
N ILE A 34 13.67 -24.06 2.93
CA ILE A 34 13.09 -22.73 2.83
C ILE A 34 14.17 -21.68 2.67
N SER A 35 14.04 -20.81 1.66
CA SER A 35 14.98 -19.74 1.31
C SER A 35 14.25 -18.42 1.12
N LEU A 36 13.46 -17.99 2.14
CA LEU A 36 12.71 -16.75 2.14
C LEU A 36 13.54 -15.51 2.49
N GLY A 37 14.75 -15.71 3.01
CA GLY A 37 15.63 -14.65 3.46
C GLY A 37 17.08 -14.88 3.03
N LYS A 38 17.98 -14.11 3.61
CA LYS A 38 19.41 -14.13 3.35
C LYS A 38 20.19 -14.09 4.65
N ASN A 39 21.30 -14.83 4.71
CA ASN A 39 22.29 -14.66 5.76
C ASN A 39 23.06 -13.36 5.49
N ALA A 40 22.70 -12.30 6.21
CA ALA A 40 23.32 -10.98 6.10
C ALA A 40 24.40 -10.79 7.16
N LEU A 41 25.46 -10.04 6.84
CA LEU A 41 26.48 -9.62 7.79
C LEU A 41 25.95 -8.45 8.61
N ILE A 42 25.65 -8.68 9.88
CA ILE A 42 25.00 -7.73 10.77
C ILE A 42 25.95 -7.24 11.85
N GLY A 43 25.91 -5.94 12.13
CA GLY A 43 26.55 -5.33 13.28
C GLY A 43 25.56 -4.69 14.23
N PHE A 44 25.70 -4.95 15.54
CA PHE A 44 24.88 -4.32 16.58
C PHE A 44 25.57 -3.06 17.10
N MET A 45 25.23 -1.93 16.52
CA MET A 45 25.75 -0.63 16.95
C MET A 45 24.75 0.48 16.68
N THR A 46 24.81 1.54 17.44
CA THR A 46 24.08 2.76 17.15
C THR A 46 24.77 3.52 16.00
N TRP A 47 23.99 4.06 15.05
CA TRP A 47 24.50 4.81 13.92
C TRP A 47 23.75 6.13 13.73
N GLU A 48 24.30 7.23 14.19
CA GLU A 48 23.82 8.60 13.98
C GLU A 48 22.30 8.82 14.23
N GLY A 49 21.68 7.97 15.02
CA GLY A 49 20.24 8.00 15.28
C GLY A 49 19.37 7.41 14.18
N TYR A 50 19.93 7.03 13.02
CA TYR A 50 19.15 6.44 11.92
C TYR A 50 18.66 5.02 12.19
N ASN A 51 19.15 4.36 13.22
CA ASN A 51 18.67 3.08 13.70
C ASN A 51 18.07 3.16 15.11
N TYR A 52 17.53 4.33 15.45
CA TYR A 52 16.82 4.53 16.72
C TYR A 52 15.61 3.58 16.79
N GLU A 53 15.37 3.01 17.96
CA GLU A 53 14.37 1.96 18.20
C GLU A 53 14.62 0.74 17.28
N ASP A 54 13.64 0.35 16.45
CA ASP A 54 13.68 -0.80 15.54
C ASP A 54 14.03 -0.41 14.11
N ALA A 55 14.55 0.79 13.90
CA ALA A 55 14.97 1.21 12.57
C ALA A 55 16.20 0.43 12.11
N VAL A 56 16.21 0.04 10.86
CA VAL A 56 17.25 -0.78 10.24
C VAL A 56 17.98 0.02 9.18
N LEU A 57 19.32 0.00 9.23
CA LEU A 57 20.17 0.54 8.18
C LEU A 57 20.60 -0.59 7.25
N ILE A 58 20.50 -0.37 5.95
CA ILE A 58 20.84 -1.33 4.92
C ILE A 58 21.91 -0.75 4.00
N ASN A 59 22.83 -1.62 3.58
CA ASN A 59 23.82 -1.33 2.55
C ASN A 59 23.18 -1.30 1.16
N GLU A 60 23.52 -0.30 0.35
CA GLU A 60 23.08 -0.18 -1.05
C GLU A 60 23.41 -1.41 -1.90
N LYS A 61 24.51 -2.10 -1.57
CA LYS A 61 24.90 -3.36 -2.24
C LYS A 61 23.77 -4.38 -2.23
N ILE A 62 23.02 -4.50 -1.13
CA ILE A 62 21.87 -5.42 -1.02
C ILE A 62 20.79 -5.09 -2.05
N VAL A 63 20.52 -3.81 -2.27
CA VAL A 63 19.53 -3.35 -3.25
C VAL A 63 20.02 -3.54 -4.67
N ARG A 64 21.30 -3.23 -4.92
CA ARG A 64 21.94 -3.38 -6.23
C ARG A 64 22.00 -4.83 -6.68
N ASP A 65 22.36 -5.72 -5.78
CA ASP A 65 22.55 -7.16 -6.08
C ASP A 65 21.22 -7.93 -6.00
N ASP A 66 20.07 -7.25 -5.93
CA ASP A 66 18.71 -7.84 -5.90
C ASP A 66 18.51 -8.89 -4.79
N VAL A 67 19.16 -8.74 -3.61
CA VAL A 67 19.15 -9.74 -2.55
C VAL A 67 17.76 -9.91 -1.92
N TYR A 68 17.04 -8.82 -1.68
CA TYR A 68 15.67 -8.80 -1.14
C TYR A 68 14.65 -8.32 -2.16
N THR A 69 14.84 -8.67 -3.40
CA THR A 69 13.89 -8.34 -4.47
C THR A 69 12.81 -9.41 -4.55
N SER A 70 11.57 -8.98 -4.56
CA SER A 70 10.41 -9.84 -4.67
C SER A 70 9.63 -9.55 -5.95
N ILE A 71 8.98 -10.57 -6.51
CA ILE A 71 8.09 -10.44 -7.66
C ILE A 71 6.66 -10.62 -7.15
N HIS A 72 5.83 -9.62 -7.42
CA HIS A 72 4.41 -9.61 -7.08
C HIS A 72 3.61 -9.66 -8.38
N ILE A 73 2.65 -10.56 -8.45
CA ILE A 73 1.77 -10.71 -9.61
C ILE A 73 0.36 -10.36 -9.16
N GLU A 74 -0.14 -9.24 -9.69
CA GLU A 74 -1.49 -8.76 -9.43
C GLU A 74 -2.42 -9.22 -10.55
N GLU A 75 -3.63 -9.62 -10.20
CA GLU A 75 -4.68 -10.03 -11.13
C GLU A 75 -5.71 -8.92 -11.27
N TYR A 76 -5.93 -8.48 -12.50
CA TYR A 76 -6.95 -7.51 -12.85
C TYR A 76 -8.00 -8.18 -13.71
N GLU A 77 -9.24 -8.20 -13.25
CA GLU A 77 -10.34 -8.83 -13.93
C GLU A 77 -11.38 -7.80 -14.38
N THR A 78 -11.90 -7.96 -15.58
CA THR A 78 -13.05 -7.20 -16.06
C THR A 78 -14.02 -8.11 -16.77
N GLU A 79 -15.30 -7.83 -16.59
CA GLU A 79 -16.39 -8.58 -17.20
C GLU A 79 -17.18 -7.69 -18.16
N ALA A 80 -17.59 -8.25 -19.30
CA ALA A 80 -18.56 -7.62 -20.19
C ALA A 80 -19.94 -8.28 -19.96
N ARG A 81 -20.88 -7.49 -19.44
CA ARG A 81 -22.23 -7.94 -19.05
C ARG A 81 -23.29 -7.45 -20.02
N ASP A 82 -24.41 -8.15 -20.05
CA ASP A 82 -25.60 -7.66 -20.73
C ASP A 82 -26.34 -6.66 -19.82
N THR A 83 -26.37 -5.39 -20.22
CA THR A 83 -27.14 -4.36 -19.52
C THR A 83 -28.53 -4.17 -20.15
N LYS A 84 -29.46 -3.52 -19.44
CA LYS A 84 -30.78 -3.19 -19.94
C LYS A 84 -30.78 -2.29 -21.21
N LEU A 85 -29.68 -1.57 -21.42
CA LEU A 85 -29.47 -0.60 -22.49
C LEU A 85 -28.74 -1.22 -23.70
N GLY A 86 -28.20 -2.41 -23.54
CA GLY A 86 -27.45 -3.16 -24.57
C GLY A 86 -26.28 -3.92 -23.94
N PRO A 87 -25.61 -4.79 -24.67
CA PRO A 87 -24.43 -5.48 -24.18
C PRO A 87 -23.24 -4.53 -24.07
N GLU A 88 -22.43 -4.73 -23.05
CA GLU A 88 -21.10 -4.12 -22.95
C GLU A 88 -20.16 -4.74 -23.98
N GLU A 89 -19.34 -3.95 -24.61
CA GLU A 89 -18.39 -4.41 -25.63
C GLU A 89 -16.95 -4.12 -25.21
N ILE A 90 -16.07 -5.12 -25.40
CA ILE A 90 -14.63 -4.95 -25.26
C ILE A 90 -14.06 -4.61 -26.62
N THR A 91 -13.51 -3.38 -26.76
CA THR A 91 -13.03 -2.83 -28.04
C THR A 91 -11.88 -1.84 -27.81
N CYS A 92 -11.07 -1.62 -28.84
CA CYS A 92 -10.06 -0.56 -28.87
C CYS A 92 -10.63 0.82 -29.27
N ASP A 93 -11.86 0.87 -29.80
CA ASP A 93 -12.52 2.12 -30.21
C ASP A 93 -13.21 2.77 -28.99
N ILE A 94 -12.43 3.47 -28.19
CA ILE A 94 -12.86 4.12 -26.96
C ILE A 94 -13.00 5.63 -27.21
N PRO A 95 -14.15 6.24 -26.93
CA PRO A 95 -14.36 7.66 -27.14
C PRO A 95 -13.49 8.48 -26.16
N ASN A 96 -13.02 9.65 -26.60
CA ASN A 96 -12.30 10.65 -25.80
C ASN A 96 -10.96 10.17 -25.17
N VAL A 97 -10.35 9.13 -25.72
CA VAL A 97 -9.05 8.62 -25.26
C VAL A 97 -7.97 8.96 -26.28
N ASN A 98 -6.79 9.37 -25.80
CA ASN A 98 -5.65 9.67 -26.65
C ASN A 98 -5.08 8.37 -27.27
N GLU A 99 -4.69 8.42 -28.55
CA GLU A 99 -4.10 7.30 -29.27
C GLU A 99 -2.83 6.74 -28.60
N ASP A 100 -2.10 7.56 -27.86
CA ASP A 100 -0.91 7.13 -27.10
C ASP A 100 -1.24 6.09 -26.01
N LEU A 101 -2.43 6.13 -25.44
CA LEU A 101 -2.89 5.16 -24.42
C LEU A 101 -3.41 3.86 -25.05
N LEU A 102 -3.68 3.87 -26.35
CA LEU A 102 -4.19 2.70 -27.08
C LEU A 102 -3.09 1.90 -27.79
N LYS A 103 -1.86 2.40 -27.83
CA LYS A 103 -0.75 1.79 -28.57
C LYS A 103 -0.40 0.35 -28.17
N ASP A 104 -0.60 0.01 -26.90
CA ASP A 104 -0.26 -1.30 -26.34
C ASP A 104 -1.48 -2.26 -26.30
N LEU A 105 -2.62 -1.83 -26.88
CA LEU A 105 -3.82 -2.65 -27.01
C LEU A 105 -3.85 -3.41 -28.36
N ASP A 106 -4.41 -4.59 -28.32
CA ASP A 106 -4.73 -5.42 -29.50
C ASP A 106 -5.97 -4.90 -30.23
N GLU A 107 -6.24 -5.40 -31.44
CA GLU A 107 -7.46 -5.10 -32.21
C GLU A 107 -8.75 -5.38 -31.43
N ASN A 108 -8.69 -6.27 -30.46
CA ASN A 108 -9.80 -6.61 -29.55
C ASN A 108 -9.91 -5.69 -28.33
N GLY A 109 -9.06 -4.67 -28.19
CA GLY A 109 -9.04 -3.79 -27.02
C GLY A 109 -8.39 -4.39 -25.77
N ILE A 110 -7.55 -5.41 -25.92
CA ILE A 110 -6.89 -6.11 -24.82
C ILE A 110 -5.39 -5.85 -24.90
N ILE A 111 -4.74 -5.64 -23.77
CA ILE A 111 -3.31 -5.34 -23.70
C ILE A 111 -2.44 -6.53 -24.12
N HIS A 112 -1.31 -6.24 -24.76
CA HIS A 112 -0.34 -7.25 -25.17
C HIS A 112 0.45 -7.80 -23.98
N VAL A 113 0.74 -9.11 -24.02
CA VAL A 113 1.69 -9.73 -23.10
C VAL A 113 3.08 -9.16 -23.34
N GLY A 114 3.75 -8.73 -22.27
CA GLY A 114 5.06 -8.08 -22.30
C GLY A 114 5.02 -6.55 -22.33
N ALA A 115 3.84 -5.93 -22.41
CA ALA A 115 3.71 -4.48 -22.31
C ALA A 115 4.08 -3.98 -20.90
N GLU A 116 4.80 -2.86 -20.85
CA GLU A 116 5.07 -2.13 -19.61
C GLU A 116 3.90 -1.18 -19.33
N VAL A 117 3.28 -1.30 -18.17
CA VAL A 117 2.11 -0.52 -17.77
C VAL A 117 2.41 0.35 -16.56
N ARG A 118 1.76 1.51 -16.54
CA ARG A 118 1.82 2.50 -15.46
C ARG A 118 0.42 2.87 -15.00
N ALA A 119 0.34 3.53 -13.85
CA ALA A 119 -0.93 4.02 -13.32
C ALA A 119 -1.69 4.86 -14.35
N GLY A 120 -2.95 4.50 -14.60
CA GLY A 120 -3.82 5.15 -15.59
C GLY A 120 -3.81 4.55 -17.00
N ASP A 121 -2.87 3.66 -17.34
CA ASP A 121 -2.86 2.96 -18.61
C ASP A 121 -4.03 1.97 -18.72
N ILE A 122 -4.55 1.78 -19.92
CA ILE A 122 -5.70 0.90 -20.18
C ILE A 122 -5.20 -0.54 -20.33
N LEU A 123 -5.71 -1.45 -19.49
CA LEU A 123 -5.48 -2.89 -19.61
C LEU A 123 -6.50 -3.54 -20.56
N VAL A 124 -7.76 -3.17 -20.44
CA VAL A 124 -8.85 -3.68 -21.27
C VAL A 124 -9.79 -2.53 -21.62
N GLY A 125 -9.92 -2.24 -22.89
CA GLY A 125 -10.86 -1.24 -23.39
C GLY A 125 -12.29 -1.78 -23.34
N LYS A 126 -13.15 -1.16 -22.53
CA LYS A 126 -14.56 -1.53 -22.41
C LYS A 126 -15.43 -0.30 -22.57
N VAL A 127 -16.52 -0.45 -23.33
CA VAL A 127 -17.52 0.59 -23.52
C VAL A 127 -18.88 0.07 -23.11
N THR A 128 -19.62 0.91 -22.38
CA THR A 128 -20.98 0.62 -21.91
C THR A 128 -21.97 1.54 -22.62
N PRO A 129 -23.10 1.03 -23.15
CA PRO A 129 -24.12 1.86 -23.75
C PRO A 129 -24.72 2.84 -22.73
N LYS A 130 -24.79 4.14 -23.07
CA LYS A 130 -25.41 5.18 -22.25
C LYS A 130 -26.93 5.19 -22.49
N GLY A 131 -27.72 5.37 -21.43
CA GLY A 131 -29.17 5.53 -21.55
C GLY A 131 -29.52 6.84 -22.26
N GLU A 132 -30.69 6.89 -22.84
CA GLU A 132 -31.25 8.14 -23.37
C GLU A 132 -31.56 9.09 -22.19
N THR A 133 -30.56 9.86 -21.78
CA THR A 133 -30.82 11.10 -21.07
C THR A 133 -31.51 12.06 -22.04
N GLU A 134 -32.48 12.84 -21.59
CA GLU A 134 -33.16 13.84 -22.41
C GLU A 134 -32.11 14.74 -23.05
N LEU A 135 -31.88 14.55 -24.35
CA LEU A 135 -30.95 15.34 -25.15
C LEU A 135 -31.37 16.80 -25.08
N THR A 136 -30.47 17.69 -24.74
CA THR A 136 -30.68 19.12 -24.86
C THR A 136 -31.05 19.48 -26.31
N ALA A 137 -31.78 20.57 -26.51
CA ALA A 137 -32.18 20.99 -27.85
C ALA A 137 -30.98 21.20 -28.79
N GLU A 138 -29.84 21.58 -28.25
CA GLU A 138 -28.58 21.80 -28.95
C GLU A 138 -27.92 20.47 -29.39
N GLU A 139 -27.92 19.46 -28.54
CA GLU A 139 -27.42 18.12 -28.86
C GLU A 139 -28.29 17.43 -29.95
N ARG A 140 -29.62 17.61 -29.91
CA ARG A 140 -30.49 17.17 -30.98
C ARG A 140 -30.16 17.81 -32.33
N LEU A 141 -29.80 19.10 -32.31
CA LEU A 141 -29.41 19.85 -33.50
C LEU A 141 -28.04 19.42 -34.03
N LEU A 142 -27.06 19.19 -33.17
CA LEU A 142 -25.76 18.66 -33.54
C LEU A 142 -25.87 17.24 -34.10
N ARG A 143 -26.73 16.40 -33.53
CA ARG A 143 -27.01 15.04 -34.01
C ARG A 143 -27.66 15.07 -35.40
N ALA A 144 -28.54 16.02 -35.66
CA ALA A 144 -29.17 16.19 -36.98
C ALA A 144 -28.21 16.72 -38.06
N ILE A 145 -27.20 17.51 -37.69
CA ILE A 145 -26.23 18.11 -38.60
C ILE A 145 -25.07 17.16 -38.92
N PHE A 146 -24.53 16.45 -37.92
CA PHE A 146 -23.32 15.63 -38.05
C PHE A 146 -23.60 14.12 -38.25
N GLY A 147 -24.86 13.71 -38.22
CA GLY A 147 -25.27 12.31 -38.45
C GLY A 147 -24.93 11.38 -37.27
N GLU A 148 -25.58 10.20 -37.26
CA GLU A 148 -25.60 9.22 -36.15
C GLU A 148 -24.27 8.58 -35.73
N LYS A 149 -23.11 9.24 -35.92
CA LYS A 149 -21.81 8.63 -35.63
C LYS A 149 -21.30 8.85 -34.20
N ALA A 150 -21.99 9.61 -33.39
CA ALA A 150 -21.71 9.61 -31.96
C ALA A 150 -22.46 8.43 -31.32
N ARG A 151 -21.87 7.24 -31.29
CA ARG A 151 -22.34 6.17 -30.40
C ARG A 151 -22.36 6.74 -28.97
N GLU A 152 -23.54 6.76 -28.39
CA GLU A 152 -23.69 7.11 -26.96
C GLU A 152 -23.18 5.96 -26.10
N VAL A 153 -21.86 5.85 -26.03
CA VAL A 153 -21.19 4.88 -25.20
C VAL A 153 -20.31 5.63 -24.21
N ARG A 154 -20.25 5.10 -23.00
CA ARG A 154 -19.39 5.59 -21.94
C ARG A 154 -18.16 4.70 -21.83
N ASP A 155 -17.00 5.30 -21.60
CA ASP A 155 -15.77 4.57 -21.30
C ASP A 155 -15.85 3.96 -19.89
N THR A 156 -15.81 2.63 -19.82
CA THR A 156 -15.73 1.83 -18.60
C THR A 156 -14.54 0.89 -18.64
N SER A 157 -13.46 1.32 -19.31
CA SER A 157 -12.24 0.54 -19.49
C SER A 157 -11.55 0.24 -18.17
N LEU A 158 -11.01 -0.96 -18.04
CA LEU A 158 -10.17 -1.34 -16.92
C LEU A 158 -8.81 -0.65 -17.04
N ARG A 159 -8.48 0.17 -16.06
CA ARG A 159 -7.22 0.90 -15.99
C ARG A 159 -6.37 0.41 -14.83
N VAL A 160 -5.04 0.56 -14.97
CA VAL A 160 -4.11 0.29 -13.87
C VAL A 160 -4.39 1.26 -12.73
N PRO A 161 -4.62 0.78 -11.49
CA PRO A 161 -4.88 1.61 -10.33
C PRO A 161 -3.73 2.58 -10.03
N HIS A 162 -4.05 3.66 -9.32
CA HIS A 162 -3.06 4.65 -8.92
C HIS A 162 -2.00 4.04 -7.98
N GLY A 163 -0.73 4.26 -8.31
CA GLY A 163 0.42 3.75 -7.54
C GLY A 163 0.88 2.36 -7.95
N GLU A 164 0.25 1.74 -8.96
CA GLU A 164 0.65 0.44 -9.50
C GLU A 164 1.33 0.57 -10.86
N TYR A 165 2.24 -0.34 -11.13
CA TYR A 165 3.00 -0.41 -12.39
C TYR A 165 3.53 -1.83 -12.57
N GLY A 166 3.93 -2.19 -13.76
CA GLY A 166 4.53 -3.51 -13.95
C GLY A 166 4.64 -3.90 -15.40
N ILE A 167 4.81 -5.20 -15.63
CA ILE A 167 4.87 -5.81 -16.96
C ILE A 167 3.76 -6.86 -17.03
N VAL A 168 2.98 -6.82 -18.10
CA VAL A 168 1.93 -7.82 -18.34
C VAL A 168 2.58 -9.18 -18.67
N VAL A 169 2.32 -10.17 -17.82
CA VAL A 169 2.92 -11.51 -17.95
C VAL A 169 2.00 -12.45 -18.73
N ASP A 170 0.70 -12.38 -18.47
CA ASP A 170 -0.28 -13.26 -19.08
C ASP A 170 -1.63 -12.54 -19.19
N VAL A 171 -2.42 -12.93 -20.19
CA VAL A 171 -3.78 -12.44 -20.38
C VAL A 171 -4.68 -13.63 -20.74
N LYS A 172 -5.73 -13.83 -19.96
CA LYS A 172 -6.69 -14.91 -20.17
C LYS A 172 -8.04 -14.32 -20.55
N VAL A 173 -8.59 -14.82 -21.64
CA VAL A 173 -9.90 -14.41 -22.16
C VAL A 173 -10.85 -15.59 -22.09
N PHE A 174 -11.92 -15.43 -21.35
CA PHE A 174 -12.99 -16.43 -21.23
C PHE A 174 -14.22 -15.92 -21.96
N THR A 175 -14.73 -16.72 -22.89
CA THR A 175 -15.96 -16.45 -23.63
C THR A 175 -16.91 -17.63 -23.45
N ARG A 176 -18.21 -17.43 -23.62
CA ARG A 176 -19.19 -18.52 -23.52
C ARG A 176 -18.92 -19.69 -24.45
N GLU A 177 -18.21 -19.43 -25.55
CA GLU A 177 -17.88 -20.46 -26.53
C GLU A 177 -16.64 -21.27 -26.17
N ASN A 178 -15.67 -20.63 -25.48
CA ASN A 178 -14.34 -21.22 -25.22
C ASN A 178 -14.14 -21.70 -23.78
N SER A 179 -15.00 -21.30 -22.83
CA SER A 179 -14.84 -21.74 -21.44
C SER A 179 -15.60 -23.05 -21.19
N HIS A 180 -14.91 -24.04 -20.64
CA HIS A 180 -15.55 -25.25 -20.10
C HIS A 180 -16.24 -24.97 -18.76
N ASP A 181 -15.92 -23.86 -18.13
CA ASP A 181 -16.56 -23.38 -16.89
C ASP A 181 -17.73 -22.48 -17.23
N GLU A 182 -18.83 -22.65 -16.52
CA GLU A 182 -20.04 -21.84 -16.69
C GLU A 182 -19.75 -20.42 -16.21
N LEU A 183 -19.75 -19.45 -17.13
CA LEU A 183 -19.68 -18.04 -16.76
C LEU A 183 -20.96 -17.63 -15.99
N PRO A 184 -20.86 -16.65 -15.06
CA PRO A 184 -22.02 -16.13 -14.37
C PRO A 184 -23.15 -15.71 -15.33
N PRO A 185 -24.42 -15.84 -14.93
CA PRO A 185 -25.53 -15.46 -15.79
C PRO A 185 -25.48 -13.96 -16.12
N GLY A 186 -25.60 -13.64 -17.42
CA GLY A 186 -25.52 -12.26 -17.90
C GLY A 186 -24.12 -11.78 -18.30
N VAL A 187 -23.08 -12.55 -18.06
CA VAL A 187 -21.70 -12.24 -18.49
C VAL A 187 -21.42 -12.89 -19.84
N ASN A 188 -20.90 -12.12 -20.78
CA ASN A 188 -20.56 -12.58 -22.13
C ASN A 188 -19.07 -12.90 -22.29
N LYS A 189 -18.22 -12.08 -21.68
CA LYS A 189 -16.77 -12.20 -21.78
C LYS A 189 -16.12 -11.75 -20.47
N VAL A 190 -15.12 -12.49 -20.03
CA VAL A 190 -14.27 -12.15 -18.88
C VAL A 190 -12.83 -12.08 -19.35
N VAL A 191 -12.13 -11.02 -18.99
CA VAL A 191 -10.70 -10.85 -19.28
C VAL A 191 -9.95 -10.68 -17.99
N ARG A 192 -8.93 -11.52 -17.79
CA ARG A 192 -8.01 -11.46 -16.65
C ARG A 192 -6.61 -11.11 -17.14
N CYS A 193 -6.08 -10.02 -16.63
CA CYS A 193 -4.72 -9.57 -16.92
C CYS A 193 -3.85 -9.79 -15.70
N TYR A 194 -2.70 -10.42 -15.88
CA TYR A 194 -1.71 -10.64 -14.82
C TYR A 194 -0.54 -9.69 -15.02
N VAL A 195 -0.35 -8.78 -14.07
CA VAL A 195 0.73 -7.78 -14.11
C VAL A 195 1.76 -8.11 -13.05
N ALA A 196 3.01 -8.31 -13.44
CA ALA A 196 4.11 -8.58 -12.55
C ALA A 196 4.87 -7.31 -12.21
N GLN A 197 5.09 -7.09 -10.92
CA GLN A 197 5.91 -6.01 -10.38
C GLN A 197 7.18 -6.58 -9.77
N LYS A 198 8.32 -6.01 -10.09
CA LYS A 198 9.59 -6.28 -9.43
C LYS A 198 9.82 -5.23 -8.34
N ARG A 199 9.67 -5.62 -7.08
CA ARG A 199 9.81 -4.72 -5.93
C ARG A 199 11.13 -4.97 -5.22
N LYS A 200 12.05 -4.02 -5.31
CA LYS A 200 13.28 -4.00 -4.54
C LYS A 200 13.00 -3.56 -3.10
N ILE A 201 13.93 -3.85 -2.19
CA ILE A 201 13.84 -3.31 -0.83
C ILE A 201 13.98 -1.80 -0.86
N SER A 202 13.12 -1.10 -0.17
CA SER A 202 13.07 0.36 -0.10
C SER A 202 12.97 0.86 1.35
N VAL A 203 13.17 2.15 1.54
CA VAL A 203 12.95 2.80 2.84
C VAL A 203 11.47 2.68 3.23
N GLY A 204 11.20 2.26 4.46
CA GLY A 204 9.84 2.03 4.96
C GLY A 204 9.38 0.57 4.89
N ASP A 205 10.11 -0.31 4.18
CA ASP A 205 9.80 -1.74 4.15
C ASP A 205 10.14 -2.41 5.48
N LYS A 206 9.32 -3.37 5.88
CA LYS A 206 9.49 -4.10 7.14
C LYS A 206 10.35 -5.33 6.92
N MET A 207 11.32 -5.49 7.81
CA MET A 207 12.21 -6.65 7.85
C MET A 207 12.19 -7.30 9.23
N ALA A 208 12.53 -8.57 9.29
CA ALA A 208 12.60 -9.30 10.55
C ALA A 208 13.64 -10.42 10.52
N GLY A 209 14.15 -10.77 11.71
CA GLY A 209 14.86 -12.02 11.92
C GLY A 209 13.92 -13.15 12.33
N ARG A 210 14.46 -14.26 12.85
CA ARG A 210 13.71 -15.44 13.31
C ARG A 210 13.36 -15.43 14.80
N HIS A 211 13.67 -14.35 15.52
CA HIS A 211 13.59 -14.25 16.99
C HIS A 211 12.59 -13.20 17.45
N GLY A 212 11.59 -12.85 16.64
CA GLY A 212 10.62 -11.81 16.96
C GLY A 212 11.17 -10.38 16.83
N ASN A 213 12.42 -10.22 16.39
CA ASN A 213 13.01 -8.93 16.09
C ASN A 213 12.50 -8.43 14.73
N LYS A 214 11.69 -7.41 14.77
CA LYS A 214 11.13 -6.74 13.59
C LYS A 214 11.65 -5.31 13.52
N GLY A 215 11.79 -4.79 12.32
CA GLY A 215 12.26 -3.42 12.13
C GLY A 215 11.85 -2.87 10.78
N VAL A 216 11.96 -1.56 10.64
CA VAL A 216 11.63 -0.84 9.42
C VAL A 216 12.90 -0.23 8.84
N VAL A 217 13.09 -0.35 7.54
CA VAL A 217 14.23 0.25 6.85
C VAL A 217 14.12 1.76 6.93
N SER A 218 15.07 2.40 7.62
CA SER A 218 15.12 3.85 7.78
C SER A 218 15.94 4.53 6.69
N ARG A 219 17.06 3.91 6.32
CA ARG A 219 17.95 4.47 5.32
C ARG A 219 18.74 3.37 4.60
N ILE A 220 19.01 3.62 3.33
CA ILE A 220 19.93 2.82 2.51
C ILE A 220 21.20 3.66 2.35
N LEU A 221 22.31 3.15 2.88
CA LEU A 221 23.59 3.84 2.83
C LEU A 221 24.42 3.35 1.65
N PRO A 222 25.17 4.24 0.97
CA PRO A 222 26.21 3.85 0.02
C PRO A 222 27.20 2.88 0.66
N GLN A 223 27.76 1.97 -0.14
CA GLN A 223 28.69 0.96 0.36
C GLN A 223 29.91 1.56 1.03
N GLU A 224 30.36 2.73 0.57
CA GLU A 224 31.53 3.45 1.06
C GLU A 224 31.30 4.02 2.47
N ASP A 225 30.06 4.40 2.78
CA ASP A 225 29.71 5.03 4.07
C ASP A 225 29.41 4.00 5.16
N MET A 226 29.24 2.74 4.80
CA MET A 226 28.96 1.67 5.75
C MET A 226 30.16 1.38 6.65
N PRO A 227 29.94 1.04 7.94
CA PRO A 227 30.97 0.47 8.78
C PRO A 227 31.55 -0.81 8.16
N TYR A 228 32.85 -1.00 8.27
CA TYR A 228 33.52 -2.14 7.66
C TYR A 228 34.47 -2.86 8.62
N LEU A 229 34.69 -4.15 8.35
CA LEU A 229 35.62 -5.01 9.06
C LEU A 229 37.07 -4.66 8.76
N PRO A 230 38.06 -5.11 9.57
CA PRO A 230 39.46 -4.87 9.30
C PRO A 230 39.98 -5.43 7.97
N ASP A 231 39.29 -6.43 7.40
CA ASP A 231 39.55 -6.99 6.08
C ASP A 231 39.00 -6.15 4.92
N GLY A 232 38.28 -5.04 5.23
CA GLY A 232 37.66 -4.17 4.24
C GLY A 232 36.25 -4.58 3.83
N THR A 233 35.66 -5.64 4.41
CA THR A 233 34.29 -6.07 4.10
C THR A 233 33.29 -5.13 4.80
N PRO A 234 32.42 -4.43 4.06
CA PRO A 234 31.39 -3.58 4.66
C PRO A 234 30.27 -4.43 5.26
N LEU A 235 29.62 -3.92 6.31
CA LEU A 235 28.42 -4.53 6.87
C LEU A 235 27.25 -4.45 5.86
N ASP A 236 26.42 -5.47 5.90
CA ASP A 236 25.18 -5.50 5.11
C ASP A 236 24.04 -4.75 5.81
N ILE A 237 23.91 -4.94 7.12
CA ILE A 237 22.83 -4.37 7.93
C ILE A 237 23.40 -3.89 9.27
N VAL A 238 22.91 -2.76 9.77
CA VAL A 238 23.25 -2.24 11.12
C VAL A 238 21.98 -2.17 11.95
N LEU A 239 21.97 -2.87 13.08
CA LEU A 239 20.87 -2.93 14.03
C LEU A 239 21.18 -2.21 15.33
N ASN A 240 20.14 -1.68 15.97
CA ASN A 240 20.26 -1.04 17.27
C ASN A 240 20.36 -2.09 18.38
N PRO A 241 21.39 -2.06 19.23
CA PRO A 241 21.53 -2.99 20.34
C PRO A 241 20.45 -2.78 21.42
N LEU A 242 19.85 -1.61 21.54
CA LEU A 242 18.80 -1.32 22.54
C LEU A 242 17.52 -2.13 22.33
N GLY A 243 17.27 -2.63 21.11
CA GLY A 243 16.14 -3.50 20.83
C GLY A 243 16.23 -4.91 21.40
N VAL A 244 17.38 -5.31 21.97
CA VAL A 244 17.60 -6.67 22.50
C VAL A 244 17.25 -6.81 23.97
N PRO A 245 17.71 -5.94 24.90
CA PRO A 245 17.59 -6.18 26.36
C PRO A 245 16.13 -6.19 26.84
N SER A 246 15.34 -5.22 26.43
CA SER A 246 13.94 -5.09 26.87
C SER A 246 13.04 -6.23 26.37
N ARG A 247 13.34 -6.78 25.20
CA ARG A 247 12.55 -7.86 24.57
C ARG A 247 13.04 -9.25 24.93
N MET A 248 14.16 -9.38 25.64
CA MET A 248 14.73 -10.64 26.12
C MET A 248 14.93 -11.71 25.01
N ASN A 249 15.02 -11.31 23.74
CA ASN A 249 15.24 -12.20 22.62
C ASN A 249 16.74 -12.43 22.34
N ILE A 250 17.43 -12.98 23.33
CA ILE A 250 18.87 -13.25 23.30
C ILE A 250 19.28 -14.18 22.17
N GLY A 251 18.37 -15.06 21.72
CA GLY A 251 18.62 -15.99 20.61
C GLY A 251 19.16 -15.33 19.34
N GLN A 252 18.78 -14.08 19.07
CA GLN A 252 19.33 -13.34 17.92
C GLN A 252 20.83 -13.07 18.05
N VAL A 253 21.33 -12.77 19.27
CA VAL A 253 22.74 -12.54 19.52
C VAL A 253 23.52 -13.85 19.42
N LEU A 254 22.99 -14.94 19.97
CA LEU A 254 23.56 -16.27 19.86
C LEU A 254 23.63 -16.74 18.39
N GLU A 255 22.59 -16.46 17.60
CA GLU A 255 22.59 -16.75 16.15
C GLU A 255 23.70 -15.97 15.44
N VAL A 256 23.87 -14.68 15.73
CA VAL A 256 24.90 -13.84 15.11
C VAL A 256 26.30 -14.37 15.44
N HIS A 257 26.55 -14.73 16.69
CA HIS A 257 27.82 -15.32 17.11
C HIS A 257 28.09 -16.65 16.38
N LEU A 258 27.18 -17.61 16.51
CA LEU A 258 27.34 -18.92 15.90
C LEU A 258 27.44 -18.83 14.36
N GLY A 259 26.67 -17.92 13.76
CA GLY A 259 26.69 -17.65 12.32
C GLY A 259 28.04 -17.11 11.83
N TYR A 260 28.74 -16.31 12.65
CA TYR A 260 30.07 -15.80 12.32
C TYR A 260 31.13 -16.93 12.32
N ALA A 261 31.12 -17.77 13.35
CA ALA A 261 31.96 -18.96 13.42
C ALA A 261 31.67 -19.96 12.30
N ALA A 262 30.40 -20.26 12.05
CA ALA A 262 29.95 -21.15 10.99
C ALA A 262 30.39 -20.70 9.59
N LYS A 263 30.38 -19.41 9.33
CA LYS A 263 30.85 -18.85 8.06
C LYS A 263 32.36 -19.03 7.88
N ALA A 264 33.12 -18.82 8.96
CA ALA A 264 34.58 -19.02 8.94
C ALA A 264 34.96 -20.50 8.72
N LEU A 265 34.21 -21.44 9.34
CA LEU A 265 34.43 -22.88 9.22
C LEU A 265 33.77 -23.50 7.97
N GLY A 266 32.91 -22.76 7.27
CA GLY A 266 32.17 -23.27 6.12
C GLY A 266 31.07 -24.27 6.48
N TRP A 267 30.57 -24.23 7.72
CA TRP A 267 29.54 -25.13 8.22
C TRP A 267 28.11 -24.63 7.93
N LYS A 268 27.19 -25.59 7.88
CA LYS A 268 25.77 -25.38 7.90
C LYS A 268 25.21 -25.98 9.19
N ILE A 269 24.75 -25.14 10.09
CA ILE A 269 24.33 -25.51 11.44
C ILE A 269 22.82 -25.61 11.51
N MET A 270 22.32 -26.68 12.12
CA MET A 270 20.93 -26.92 12.41
C MET A 270 20.73 -26.93 13.93
N THR A 271 19.85 -26.06 14.43
CA THR A 271 19.54 -25.92 15.86
C THR A 271 18.03 -26.13 16.08
N PRO A 272 17.56 -27.38 16.23
CA PRO A 272 16.17 -27.64 16.61
C PRO A 272 15.83 -27.00 17.97
N VAL A 273 14.54 -26.70 18.20
CA VAL A 273 14.07 -25.94 19.36
C VAL A 273 14.54 -26.53 20.71
N PHE A 274 14.53 -27.85 20.84
CA PHE A 274 14.91 -28.56 22.08
C PHE A 274 16.28 -29.23 22.05
N ASP A 275 17.04 -29.07 20.97
CA ASP A 275 18.36 -29.62 20.78
C ASP A 275 19.26 -28.56 20.10
N GLY A 276 19.34 -27.41 20.74
CA GLY A 276 20.13 -26.26 20.28
C GLY A 276 21.57 -26.32 20.77
N ALA A 277 22.40 -25.36 20.32
CA ALA A 277 23.74 -25.15 20.77
C ALA A 277 23.77 -24.48 22.17
N ASN A 278 24.61 -24.97 23.05
CA ASN A 278 24.92 -24.33 24.33
C ASN A 278 26.01 -23.27 24.17
N GLU A 279 26.21 -22.43 25.17
CA GLU A 279 27.26 -21.41 25.16
C GLU A 279 28.68 -22.03 24.99
N GLU A 280 28.90 -23.18 25.64
CA GLU A 280 30.16 -23.88 25.56
C GLU A 280 30.47 -24.36 24.12
N ASP A 281 29.46 -24.86 23.42
CA ASP A 281 29.58 -25.30 22.02
C ASP A 281 29.92 -24.10 21.10
N ILE A 282 29.34 -22.94 21.37
CA ILE A 282 29.61 -21.72 20.61
C ILE A 282 31.07 -21.26 20.85
N PHE A 283 31.53 -21.25 22.07
CA PHE A 283 32.93 -20.92 22.39
C PHE A 283 33.92 -21.88 21.75
N GLU A 284 33.61 -23.17 21.72
CA GLU A 284 34.44 -24.17 21.04
C GLU A 284 34.52 -23.87 19.54
N CYS A 285 33.39 -23.57 18.88
CA CYS A 285 33.35 -23.15 17.48
C CYS A 285 34.20 -21.88 17.22
N PHE A 286 34.20 -20.91 18.13
CA PHE A 286 35.05 -19.72 17.99
C PHE A 286 36.54 -20.04 18.10
N ARG A 287 36.94 -20.95 19.01
CA ARG A 287 38.32 -21.40 19.12
C ARG A 287 38.78 -22.13 17.89
N GLU A 288 37.95 -23.02 17.35
CA GLU A 288 38.25 -23.75 16.10
C GLU A 288 38.35 -22.80 14.90
N ALA A 289 37.53 -21.77 14.84
CA ALA A 289 37.57 -20.75 13.80
C ALA A 289 38.75 -19.77 13.95
N GLY A 290 39.45 -19.79 15.09
CA GLY A 290 40.52 -18.84 15.39
C GLY A 290 40.04 -17.41 15.62
N LEU A 291 38.80 -17.26 16.04
CA LEU A 291 38.14 -15.97 16.32
C LEU A 291 38.19 -15.66 17.82
N SER A 292 37.96 -14.37 18.18
CA SER A 292 37.85 -13.98 19.58
C SER A 292 36.60 -14.58 20.22
N GLU A 293 36.71 -15.15 21.40
CA GLU A 293 35.58 -15.75 22.14
C GLU A 293 34.49 -14.71 22.48
N ASP A 294 34.83 -13.42 22.56
CA ASP A 294 33.89 -12.34 22.80
C ASP A 294 32.89 -12.09 21.64
N GLY A 295 33.17 -12.66 20.45
CA GLY A 295 32.35 -12.41 19.25
C GLY A 295 32.33 -10.95 18.80
N LYS A 296 33.22 -10.12 19.31
CA LYS A 296 33.33 -8.70 19.00
C LYS A 296 34.50 -8.43 18.06
N THR A 297 34.28 -7.48 17.16
CA THR A 297 35.30 -7.09 16.17
C THR A 297 35.41 -5.56 16.15
N TRP A 298 36.61 -5.07 15.92
CA TRP A 298 36.86 -3.66 15.72
C TRP A 298 36.41 -3.24 14.32
N LEU A 299 35.43 -2.36 14.28
CA LEU A 299 34.95 -1.78 13.01
C LEU A 299 35.60 -0.42 12.76
N ARG A 300 35.62 -0.05 11.49
CA ARG A 300 36.00 1.28 11.01
C ARG A 300 34.81 1.97 10.38
N ASP A 301 34.72 3.29 10.59
CA ASP A 301 33.73 4.14 9.93
C ASP A 301 34.09 4.27 8.44
N GLY A 302 33.14 3.99 7.55
CA GLY A 302 33.34 4.08 6.09
C GLY A 302 33.67 5.49 5.62
N ARG A 303 33.16 6.52 6.27
CA ARG A 303 33.35 7.92 5.86
C ARG A 303 34.69 8.50 6.32
N THR A 304 35.11 8.16 7.52
CA THR A 304 36.32 8.74 8.12
C THR A 304 37.53 7.80 8.09
N GLY A 305 37.30 6.49 7.96
CA GLY A 305 38.31 5.46 8.06
C GLY A 305 38.84 5.23 9.48
N GLN A 306 38.31 5.94 10.49
CA GLN A 306 38.72 5.84 11.89
C GLN A 306 38.11 4.59 12.54
N LEU A 307 38.78 4.05 13.52
CA LEU A 307 38.23 2.99 14.39
C LEU A 307 37.13 3.56 15.27
N PHE A 308 36.08 2.77 15.51
CA PHE A 308 35.12 3.08 16.56
C PHE A 308 35.74 2.90 17.95
N ASP A 309 35.21 3.62 18.95
CA ASP A 309 35.75 3.63 20.31
C ASP A 309 35.66 2.27 21.03
N ASN A 310 34.68 1.45 20.64
CA ASN A 310 34.43 0.13 21.22
C ASN A 310 34.30 -0.95 20.18
N PRO A 311 34.70 -2.20 20.48
CA PRO A 311 34.45 -3.33 19.61
C PRO A 311 32.96 -3.65 19.53
N VAL A 312 32.51 -4.04 18.36
CA VAL A 312 31.10 -4.27 18.00
C VAL A 312 30.85 -5.78 17.81
N THR A 313 29.68 -6.26 18.25
CA THR A 313 29.21 -7.60 17.94
C THR A 313 28.81 -7.68 16.47
N VAL A 314 29.52 -8.51 15.72
CA VAL A 314 29.31 -8.68 14.28
C VAL A 314 29.18 -10.17 13.96
N GLY A 315 28.30 -10.51 13.04
CA GLY A 315 28.17 -11.88 12.54
C GLY A 315 27.05 -12.02 11.53
N TYR A 316 26.76 -13.27 11.18
CA TYR A 316 25.73 -13.56 10.19
C TYR A 316 24.44 -13.96 10.87
N MET A 317 23.34 -13.33 10.45
CA MET A 317 21.98 -13.67 10.85
C MET A 317 21.10 -13.82 9.62
N TYR A 318 20.17 -14.76 9.70
CA TYR A 318 19.16 -14.95 8.66
C TYR A 318 18.09 -13.88 8.82
N TYR A 319 18.02 -12.98 7.84
CA TYR A 319 17.11 -11.83 7.85
C TYR A 319 16.15 -11.90 6.69
N LEU A 320 14.88 -11.55 6.92
CA LEU A 320 13.78 -11.69 5.98
C LEU A 320 13.17 -10.34 5.66
N LYS A 321 12.72 -10.18 4.42
CA LYS A 321 11.80 -9.10 4.03
C LYS A 321 10.38 -9.59 4.27
N LEU A 322 9.59 -8.80 5.01
CA LEU A 322 8.19 -9.12 5.27
C LEU A 322 7.29 -8.56 4.15
N HIS A 323 6.07 -9.09 4.04
CA HIS A 323 5.10 -8.66 3.03
C HIS A 323 4.43 -7.31 3.35
N HIS A 324 4.90 -6.60 4.37
CA HIS A 324 4.49 -5.25 4.71
C HIS A 324 5.36 -4.23 3.97
N LEU A 325 5.07 -4.02 2.70
CA LEU A 325 5.81 -3.09 1.84
C LEU A 325 5.20 -1.70 1.90
N VAL A 326 6.05 -0.68 1.86
CA VAL A 326 5.60 0.72 1.90
C VAL A 326 4.72 1.09 0.72
N ASP A 327 5.01 0.56 -0.47
CA ASP A 327 4.26 0.86 -1.70
C ASP A 327 2.78 0.46 -1.61
N ASP A 328 2.47 -0.59 -0.85
CA ASP A 328 1.10 -1.03 -0.62
C ASP A 328 0.34 -0.14 0.38
N LYS A 329 1.06 0.60 1.23
CA LYS A 329 0.50 1.40 2.33
C LYS A 329 0.52 2.90 2.06
N ILE A 330 1.46 3.39 1.22
CA ILE A 330 1.54 4.80 0.89
C ILE A 330 0.31 5.23 0.10
N HIS A 331 -0.37 6.27 0.58
CA HIS A 331 -1.59 6.75 -0.03
C HIS A 331 -1.75 8.25 0.19
N ALA A 332 -2.25 8.96 -0.82
CA ALA A 332 -2.59 10.36 -0.76
C ALA A 332 -3.88 10.60 -1.56
N ARG A 333 -4.67 11.58 -1.11
CA ARG A 333 -5.93 11.96 -1.76
C ARG A 333 -6.05 13.47 -1.79
N SER A 334 -6.54 14.01 -2.90
CA SER A 334 -7.05 15.37 -2.99
C SER A 334 -8.58 15.39 -2.93
N THR A 335 -9.21 14.88 -3.97
CA THR A 335 -10.65 14.66 -4.10
C THR A 335 -10.90 13.22 -4.49
N GLY A 336 -12.05 12.66 -4.17
CA GLY A 336 -12.38 11.28 -4.47
C GLY A 336 -13.81 10.94 -4.03
N PRO A 337 -14.18 9.66 -3.98
CA PRO A 337 -15.53 9.24 -3.65
C PRO A 337 -15.93 9.57 -2.21
N TYR A 338 -17.22 9.81 -2.01
CA TYR A 338 -17.83 10.14 -0.73
C TYR A 338 -18.98 9.17 -0.41
N SER A 339 -19.25 8.98 0.88
CA SER A 339 -20.43 8.22 1.33
C SER A 339 -21.72 8.91 0.92
N LEU A 340 -22.71 8.16 0.47
CA LEU A 340 -24.01 8.71 0.05
C LEU A 340 -24.80 9.32 1.22
N VAL A 341 -24.72 8.76 2.43
CA VAL A 341 -25.52 9.19 3.57
C VAL A 341 -24.87 10.36 4.30
N THR A 342 -23.61 10.21 4.70
CA THR A 342 -22.91 11.20 5.53
C THR A 342 -22.13 12.22 4.72
N GLN A 343 -21.97 12.03 3.41
CA GLN A 343 -21.16 12.87 2.53
C GLN A 343 -19.69 13.02 3.01
N GLN A 344 -19.23 12.10 3.83
CA GLN A 344 -17.84 12.04 4.27
C GLN A 344 -16.98 11.27 3.27
N PRO A 345 -15.68 11.57 3.16
CA PRO A 345 -14.76 10.77 2.35
C PRO A 345 -14.79 9.30 2.77
N LEU A 346 -14.76 8.38 1.80
CA LEU A 346 -14.59 6.95 2.09
C LEU A 346 -13.22 6.70 2.73
N GLY A 347 -13.06 5.58 3.42
CA GLY A 347 -11.80 5.14 4.00
C GLY A 347 -11.06 4.14 3.11
N GLY A 348 -9.75 3.95 3.36
CA GLY A 348 -8.94 2.93 2.73
C GLY A 348 -8.31 3.34 1.39
N LYS A 349 -7.15 2.73 1.08
CA LYS A 349 -6.39 2.99 -0.15
C LYS A 349 -7.12 2.48 -1.40
N ALA A 350 -7.74 1.30 -1.30
CA ALA A 350 -8.44 0.67 -2.42
C ALA A 350 -9.61 1.50 -2.95
N GLN A 351 -10.29 2.25 -2.07
CA GLN A 351 -11.41 3.12 -2.41
C GLN A 351 -10.98 4.56 -2.67
N PHE A 352 -9.71 4.82 -2.85
CA PHE A 352 -9.16 6.18 -2.93
C PHE A 352 -9.68 7.08 -1.79
N GLY A 353 -9.67 6.53 -0.57
CA GLY A 353 -10.25 7.13 0.61
C GLY A 353 -9.37 8.20 1.26
N GLY A 354 -9.95 8.94 2.20
CA GLY A 354 -9.25 9.92 3.02
C GLY A 354 -8.68 9.33 4.30
N GLN A 355 -7.85 10.10 4.98
CA GLN A 355 -7.32 9.74 6.29
C GLN A 355 -8.40 9.97 7.36
N ARG A 356 -8.45 9.08 8.36
CA ARG A 356 -9.32 9.26 9.51
C ARG A 356 -8.71 10.29 10.47
N PHE A 357 -9.47 11.33 10.77
CA PHE A 357 -9.12 12.26 11.83
C PHE A 357 -9.94 11.91 13.08
N GLY A 358 -9.34 11.13 13.98
CA GLY A 358 -10.01 10.59 15.14
C GLY A 358 -10.22 11.61 16.27
N GLU A 359 -10.84 11.17 17.36
CA GLU A 359 -11.14 12.01 18.52
C GLU A 359 -9.87 12.52 19.19
N MET A 360 -8.82 11.68 19.30
CA MET A 360 -7.56 12.07 19.91
C MET A 360 -6.82 13.15 19.11
N GLU A 361 -6.89 13.12 17.78
CA GLU A 361 -6.33 14.16 16.90
C GLU A 361 -7.08 15.49 17.06
N VAL A 362 -8.41 15.43 17.30
CA VAL A 362 -9.21 16.60 17.63
C VAL A 362 -8.73 17.23 18.94
N TRP A 363 -8.50 16.43 19.98
CA TRP A 363 -7.95 16.91 21.26
C TRP A 363 -6.58 17.57 21.11
N ALA A 364 -5.73 17.03 20.24
CA ALA A 364 -4.43 17.62 19.95
C ALA A 364 -4.57 19.04 19.35
N LEU A 365 -5.49 19.24 18.40
CA LEU A 365 -5.74 20.56 17.84
C LEU A 365 -6.38 21.51 18.84
N GLU A 366 -7.25 21.03 19.73
CA GLU A 366 -7.82 21.80 20.83
C GLU A 366 -6.70 22.26 21.80
N ALA A 367 -5.76 21.38 22.13
CA ALA A 367 -4.63 21.71 22.99
C ALA A 367 -3.73 22.80 22.39
N TYR A 368 -3.55 22.81 21.06
CA TYR A 368 -2.83 23.88 20.38
C TYR A 368 -3.67 25.17 20.18
N GLY A 369 -4.96 25.15 20.48
CA GLY A 369 -5.85 26.28 20.25
C GLY A 369 -6.09 26.58 18.75
N ALA A 370 -5.91 25.60 17.87
CA ALA A 370 -6.02 25.73 16.43
C ALA A 370 -7.51 25.59 15.96
N ALA A 371 -8.37 26.47 16.41
CA ALA A 371 -9.82 26.38 16.17
C ALA A 371 -10.19 26.45 14.67
N TYR A 372 -9.57 27.34 13.91
CA TYR A 372 -9.83 27.48 12.47
C TYR A 372 -9.41 26.25 11.68
N THR A 373 -8.27 25.67 12.00
CA THR A 373 -7.81 24.43 11.37
C THR A 373 -8.76 23.27 11.65
N LEU A 374 -9.22 23.15 12.90
CA LEU A 374 -10.22 22.15 13.28
C LEU A 374 -11.54 22.33 12.53
N GLN A 375 -12.04 23.56 12.46
CA GLN A 375 -13.25 23.87 11.70
C GLN A 375 -13.11 23.50 10.23
N GLU A 376 -11.99 23.84 9.60
CA GLU A 376 -11.72 23.51 8.21
C GLU A 376 -11.71 21.98 7.96
N ILE A 377 -11.07 21.22 8.84
CA ILE A 377 -11.02 19.75 8.73
C ILE A 377 -12.40 19.13 8.87
N LEU A 378 -13.22 19.63 9.79
CA LEU A 378 -14.56 19.10 10.08
C LEU A 378 -15.62 19.50 9.04
N THR A 379 -15.40 20.53 8.25
CA THR A 379 -16.40 21.10 7.32
C THR A 379 -15.96 20.99 5.86
N VAL A 380 -15.22 21.97 5.37
CA VAL A 380 -14.87 22.11 3.94
C VAL A 380 -13.95 21.01 3.40
N LYS A 381 -13.23 20.28 4.26
CA LYS A 381 -12.43 19.12 3.89
C LYS A 381 -13.16 17.79 4.07
N SER A 382 -14.35 17.78 4.65
CA SER A 382 -15.10 16.56 4.98
C SER A 382 -16.48 16.55 4.32
N ASP A 383 -17.50 17.00 4.99
CA ASP A 383 -18.91 16.76 4.67
C ASP A 383 -19.75 17.99 4.29
N ASP A 384 -19.14 19.15 4.16
CA ASP A 384 -19.79 20.32 3.57
C ASP A 384 -19.70 20.28 2.04
N VAL A 385 -20.74 19.81 1.36
CA VAL A 385 -20.78 19.60 -0.09
C VAL A 385 -20.49 20.87 -0.88
N VAL A 386 -21.20 21.95 -0.56
CA VAL A 386 -21.04 23.25 -1.25
C VAL A 386 -19.68 23.87 -0.91
N GLY A 387 -19.29 23.81 0.36
CA GLY A 387 -18.01 24.33 0.82
C GLY A 387 -16.81 23.64 0.17
N ARG A 388 -16.88 22.33 -0.09
CA ARG A 388 -15.82 21.58 -0.79
C ARG A 388 -15.55 22.13 -2.19
N VAL A 389 -16.61 22.29 -2.99
CA VAL A 389 -16.49 22.77 -4.38
C VAL A 389 -15.94 24.20 -4.40
N LYS A 390 -16.50 25.09 -3.60
CA LYS A 390 -16.06 26.50 -3.50
C LYS A 390 -14.60 26.59 -3.00
N THR A 391 -14.21 25.74 -2.06
CA THR A 391 -12.84 25.68 -1.53
C THR A 391 -11.84 25.21 -2.62
N TYR A 392 -12.18 24.15 -3.35
CA TYR A 392 -11.34 23.67 -4.44
C TYR A 392 -11.16 24.74 -5.53
N GLU A 393 -12.24 25.40 -5.92
CA GLU A 393 -12.23 26.51 -6.86
C GLU A 393 -11.35 27.68 -6.38
N SER A 394 -11.47 28.05 -5.10
CA SER A 394 -10.66 29.11 -4.48
C SER A 394 -9.17 28.77 -4.46
N ILE A 395 -8.82 27.51 -4.17
CA ILE A 395 -7.42 27.05 -4.19
C ILE A 395 -6.85 27.13 -5.61
N VAL A 396 -7.61 26.67 -6.63
CA VAL A 396 -7.18 26.72 -8.03
C VAL A 396 -7.00 28.16 -8.50
N LYS A 397 -7.89 29.08 -8.09
CA LYS A 397 -7.84 30.52 -8.42
C LYS A 397 -6.84 31.30 -7.56
N GLY A 398 -6.27 30.72 -6.51
CA GLY A 398 -5.39 31.40 -5.56
C GLY A 398 -6.10 32.42 -4.67
N GLN A 399 -7.41 32.21 -4.41
CA GLN A 399 -8.23 33.06 -3.56
C GLN A 399 -8.32 32.51 -2.13
N ASN A 400 -8.82 33.32 -1.20
CA ASN A 400 -9.07 32.88 0.17
C ASN A 400 -10.23 31.88 0.21
N ILE A 401 -10.11 30.91 1.13
CA ILE A 401 -11.14 29.90 1.37
C ILE A 401 -12.41 30.59 1.91
N PRO A 402 -13.61 30.29 1.39
CA PRO A 402 -14.85 30.85 1.88
C PRO A 402 -15.21 30.38 3.30
N GLU A 403 -16.13 31.02 3.93
CA GLU A 403 -16.68 30.60 5.22
C GLU A 403 -17.37 29.23 5.07
N PRO A 404 -17.14 28.28 6.03
CA PRO A 404 -17.72 26.95 5.97
C PRO A 404 -19.23 26.97 6.18
N GLY A 405 -19.93 26.05 5.51
CA GLY A 405 -21.36 25.82 5.67
C GLY A 405 -21.70 24.86 6.82
N ILE A 406 -22.91 24.34 6.82
CA ILE A 406 -23.40 23.37 7.80
C ILE A 406 -23.06 21.97 7.29
N PRO A 407 -22.34 21.13 8.09
CA PRO A 407 -22.00 19.77 7.73
C PRO A 407 -23.23 18.89 7.48
N GLU A 408 -23.21 18.04 6.46
CA GLU A 408 -24.30 17.10 6.17
C GLU A 408 -24.49 16.07 7.30
N SER A 409 -23.43 15.62 7.96
CA SER A 409 -23.52 14.75 9.13
C SER A 409 -24.31 15.36 10.28
N PHE A 410 -24.24 16.67 10.47
CA PHE A 410 -25.07 17.39 11.45
C PHE A 410 -26.54 17.37 11.06
N LYS A 411 -26.87 17.55 9.77
CA LYS A 411 -28.26 17.47 9.28
C LYS A 411 -28.82 16.06 9.49
N VAL A 412 -28.03 15.01 9.22
CA VAL A 412 -28.41 13.62 9.47
C VAL A 412 -28.69 13.40 10.96
N LEU A 413 -27.81 13.88 11.86
CA LEU A 413 -28.00 13.76 13.30
C LEU A 413 -29.34 14.40 13.77
N ILE A 414 -29.62 15.61 13.30
CA ILE A 414 -30.89 16.31 13.63
C ILE A 414 -32.09 15.47 13.15
N LYS A 415 -32.03 14.89 11.94
CA LYS A 415 -33.11 14.05 11.41
C LYS A 415 -33.26 12.74 12.18
N GLU A 416 -32.18 12.13 12.62
CA GLU A 416 -32.21 10.95 13.48
C GLU A 416 -32.85 11.25 14.84
N LEU A 417 -32.50 12.39 15.49
CA LEU A 417 -33.12 12.80 16.74
C LEU A 417 -34.62 13.09 16.57
N GLN A 418 -35.02 13.76 15.49
CA GLN A 418 -36.43 13.95 15.16
C GLN A 418 -37.18 12.64 14.94
N SER A 419 -36.52 11.63 14.33
CA SER A 419 -37.12 10.32 14.11
C SER A 419 -37.41 9.56 15.42
N LEU A 420 -36.65 9.85 16.49
CA LEU A 420 -36.89 9.34 17.82
C LEU A 420 -38.06 10.05 18.56
N GLY A 421 -38.75 11.00 17.91
CA GLY A 421 -39.85 11.75 18.49
C GLY A 421 -39.44 12.98 19.32
N LEU A 422 -38.17 13.40 19.21
CA LEU A 422 -37.67 14.60 19.85
C LEU A 422 -37.98 15.84 18.97
N ASP A 423 -38.44 16.92 19.55
CA ASP A 423 -38.61 18.22 18.87
C ASP A 423 -37.28 18.98 18.94
N VAL A 424 -36.41 18.74 17.95
CA VAL A 424 -35.13 19.42 17.85
C VAL A 424 -35.17 20.44 16.75
N LYS A 425 -34.85 21.69 17.10
CA LYS A 425 -34.83 22.83 16.19
C LYS A 425 -33.50 23.57 16.30
N VAL A 426 -32.99 24.02 15.18
CA VAL A 426 -31.79 24.86 15.12
C VAL A 426 -32.24 26.29 15.00
N LEU A 427 -31.81 27.13 15.94
CA LEU A 427 -32.19 28.53 16.00
C LEU A 427 -30.98 29.45 15.69
N ASP A 428 -31.23 30.56 15.01
CA ASP A 428 -30.22 31.61 14.81
C ASP A 428 -30.13 32.49 16.09
N LYS A 429 -29.18 33.43 16.09
CA LYS A 429 -28.99 34.42 17.17
C LYS A 429 -30.22 35.20 17.53
N ASP A 430 -31.12 35.38 16.57
CA ASP A 430 -32.41 36.10 16.71
C ASP A 430 -33.58 35.17 17.08
N GLU A 431 -33.29 33.93 17.55
CA GLU A 431 -34.28 32.90 17.93
C GLU A 431 -35.21 32.48 16.77
N GLN A 432 -34.81 32.71 15.52
CA GLN A 432 -35.53 32.22 14.35
C GLN A 432 -35.07 30.84 13.97
N GLU A 433 -36.00 29.97 13.53
CA GLU A 433 -35.71 28.62 13.10
C GLU A 433 -34.98 28.63 11.74
N ILE A 434 -33.80 28.02 11.70
CA ILE A 434 -33.02 27.85 10.47
C ILE A 434 -33.57 26.65 9.71
N ASP A 435 -34.06 26.83 8.50
CA ASP A 435 -34.45 25.72 7.63
C ASP A 435 -33.19 25.06 7.03
N LEU A 436 -32.91 23.87 7.50
CA LEU A 436 -31.75 23.07 7.05
C LEU A 436 -31.89 22.52 5.61
N LYS A 437 -33.05 22.75 4.95
CA LYS A 437 -33.32 22.30 3.59
C LYS A 437 -32.89 23.29 2.50
N GLN A 438 -32.70 24.56 2.85
CA GLN A 438 -32.59 25.67 1.89
C GLN A 438 -31.26 25.76 1.12
N ASN A 439 -30.33 24.86 1.24
CA ASN A 439 -29.01 25.03 0.57
C ASN A 439 -28.94 24.48 -0.85
N PHE A 440 -30.01 24.03 -1.47
CA PHE A 440 -29.99 23.52 -2.84
C PHE A 440 -30.72 24.39 -3.88
N ASP A 441 -31.61 25.29 -3.45
CA ASP A 441 -32.49 25.97 -4.39
C ASP A 441 -32.22 27.49 -4.58
N ASP A 442 -31.37 28.12 -3.76
CA ASP A 442 -31.19 29.58 -3.77
C ASP A 442 -29.98 30.12 -4.58
N ASP A 443 -29.22 29.27 -5.27
CA ASP A 443 -28.08 29.71 -6.11
C ASP A 443 -28.39 29.74 -7.63
N ASP A 444 -29.65 29.93 -8.03
CA ASP A 444 -30.04 30.20 -9.44
C ASP A 444 -29.53 31.58 -9.96
N ASP A 445 -28.76 32.33 -9.18
CA ASP A 445 -28.20 33.62 -9.56
C ASP A 445 -26.66 33.67 -9.62
N ILE A 446 -26.00 32.52 -9.79
CA ILE A 446 -24.59 32.52 -10.24
C ILE A 446 -24.62 32.70 -11.75
N GLY A 447 -24.49 33.94 -12.19
CA GLY A 447 -24.39 34.31 -13.58
C GLY A 447 -23.34 33.47 -14.33
N LEU A 448 -23.82 32.44 -14.99
CA LEU A 448 -23.10 31.72 -16.01
C LEU A 448 -22.97 32.61 -17.26
N ASN A 449 -22.07 33.56 -17.20
CA ASN A 449 -21.51 34.17 -18.38
C ASN A 449 -20.02 33.77 -18.45
N ASP A 450 -19.80 32.96 -19.43
CA ASP A 450 -18.55 32.70 -20.11
C ASP A 450 -17.85 31.36 -19.81
N GLY A 451 -18.12 30.39 -20.68
CA GLY A 451 -17.15 29.50 -21.34
C GLY A 451 -16.29 28.54 -20.49
N GLY A 452 -16.68 28.18 -19.29
CA GLY A 452 -15.95 27.18 -18.50
C GLY A 452 -16.75 25.89 -18.35
N THR A 453 -16.27 24.80 -18.91
CA THR A 453 -16.82 23.46 -18.77
C THR A 453 -16.91 23.10 -17.28
N ILE A 454 -18.10 23.09 -16.74
CA ILE A 454 -18.38 22.48 -15.44
C ILE A 454 -18.22 20.98 -15.68
N LEU A 455 -17.24 20.36 -15.05
CA LEU A 455 -17.21 18.92 -14.91
C LEU A 455 -18.42 18.55 -14.06
N GLU A 456 -19.46 18.00 -14.70
CA GLU A 456 -20.64 17.50 -14.00
C GLU A 456 -20.18 16.49 -12.93
N GLU A 457 -20.78 16.53 -11.74
CA GLU A 457 -20.46 15.64 -10.61
C GLU A 457 -20.54 14.15 -11.00
N ASP A 458 -21.30 13.82 -12.04
CA ASP A 458 -21.41 12.49 -12.62
C ASP A 458 -20.13 12.02 -13.34
N GLU A 459 -19.29 12.91 -13.88
CA GLU A 459 -18.04 12.50 -14.56
C GLU A 459 -16.92 12.12 -13.58
N VAL A 460 -16.95 12.64 -12.34
CA VAL A 460 -15.96 12.27 -11.30
C VAL A 460 -16.33 10.95 -10.62
N MET A 461 -17.64 10.63 -10.51
CA MET A 461 -18.12 9.37 -9.91
C MET A 461 -17.93 8.17 -10.85
N THR A 462 -17.82 8.38 -12.15
CA THR A 462 -17.91 7.32 -13.15
C THR A 462 -16.59 6.76 -13.63
N SER A 463 -15.47 7.30 -13.23
CA SER A 463 -14.17 6.69 -13.54
C SER A 463 -13.77 5.52 -12.60
N MET A 464 -14.61 5.16 -11.63
CA MET A 464 -14.34 4.11 -10.65
C MET A 464 -15.40 2.99 -10.58
N ASP A 465 -16.37 2.95 -11.49
CA ASP A 465 -17.41 1.91 -11.51
C ASP A 465 -16.90 0.50 -11.97
N GLY A 466 -15.62 0.23 -11.84
CA GLY A 466 -15.05 -1.10 -12.09
C GLY A 466 -15.13 -2.06 -10.90
N TYR A 467 -15.54 -1.61 -9.71
CA TYR A 467 -15.64 -2.46 -8.51
C TYR A 467 -17.08 -2.53 -8.03
N THR A 468 -17.79 -3.57 -8.44
CA THR A 468 -19.00 -3.99 -7.73
C THR A 468 -18.57 -4.62 -6.41
N LEU A 469 -18.89 -3.96 -5.30
CA LEU A 469 -18.85 -4.54 -3.98
C LEU A 469 -19.83 -5.72 -3.96
N GLU A 470 -19.34 -6.94 -4.06
CA GLU A 470 -20.00 -8.05 -3.38
C GLU A 470 -19.62 -7.92 -1.91
N ASP A 471 -20.61 -7.67 -1.08
CA ASP A 471 -20.48 -7.76 0.38
C ASP A 471 -20.08 -9.20 0.73
N ASP A 472 -18.80 -9.44 0.89
CA ASP A 472 -18.31 -10.67 1.52
C ASP A 472 -18.50 -10.47 3.02
N PRO A 473 -19.40 -11.25 3.69
CA PRO A 473 -19.69 -11.07 5.10
C PRO A 473 -18.50 -11.42 6.03
N ASP A 474 -17.41 -11.95 5.48
CA ASP A 474 -16.22 -12.32 6.23
C ASP A 474 -15.12 -11.23 6.24
N ASP A 475 -15.28 -10.15 5.47
CA ASP A 475 -14.23 -9.10 5.35
C ASP A 475 -14.32 -8.02 6.46
N ASN A 476 -15.23 -8.18 7.42
CA ASN A 476 -15.34 -7.26 8.56
C ASN A 476 -14.23 -7.42 9.63
N ASN A 477 -13.26 -8.32 9.42
CA ASN A 477 -12.20 -8.57 10.40
C ASN A 477 -10.79 -8.21 9.92
N MET A 478 -10.61 -7.55 8.74
CA MET A 478 -9.27 -7.33 8.21
C MET A 478 -8.74 -5.90 8.33
N PHE A 479 -9.52 -4.98 8.87
CA PHE A 479 -9.06 -3.62 9.21
C PHE A 479 -9.48 -3.25 10.62
N ASP A 480 -8.91 -3.93 11.60
CA ASP A 480 -8.80 -3.38 12.93
C ASP A 480 -7.76 -2.24 12.87
N ASP A 481 -8.20 -1.06 13.26
CA ASP A 481 -7.53 0.24 13.16
C ASP A 481 -6.29 0.36 14.09
N SER A 482 -5.75 -0.78 14.55
CA SER A 482 -4.58 -0.90 15.44
C SER A 482 -3.25 -1.10 14.71
N GLY A 483 -3.18 -0.82 13.41
CA GLY A 483 -1.99 -1.06 12.58
C GLY A 483 -0.73 -0.27 12.93
N PHE A 484 -0.70 0.50 14.00
CA PHE A 484 0.50 1.17 14.50
C PHE A 484 0.83 0.87 15.98
N PHE A 485 -0.07 0.16 16.69
CA PHE A 485 0.24 -0.35 18.01
C PHE A 485 0.18 -1.88 17.95
N ASP A 486 1.27 -2.53 18.28
CA ASP A 486 1.34 -3.97 18.40
C ASP A 486 0.31 -4.48 19.41
N GLU A 487 -0.34 -5.62 19.11
CA GLU A 487 -1.20 -6.38 20.04
C GLU A 487 -0.45 -6.89 21.30
N ASP A 488 0.81 -6.56 21.46
CA ASP A 488 1.53 -6.76 22.70
C ASP A 488 1.24 -5.57 23.59
N GLY A 489 0.08 -5.62 24.28
CA GLY A 489 -0.30 -4.71 25.34
C GLY A 489 0.66 -4.83 26.54
N ASP A 490 1.86 -4.34 26.38
CA ASP A 490 2.74 -4.02 27.50
C ASP A 490 2.57 -2.56 27.85
N ASP A 491 2.02 -2.37 29.05
CA ASP A 491 1.85 -1.14 29.78
C ASP A 491 3.02 -0.15 29.57
N LEU A 492 2.86 0.80 28.67
CA LEU A 492 3.71 1.96 28.60
C LEU A 492 3.05 3.10 29.38
N LEU A 493 3.51 3.21 30.62
CA LEU A 493 3.35 4.36 31.52
C LEU A 493 1.92 4.62 31.99
N ASP A 494 1.63 4.00 33.11
CA ASP A 494 0.57 4.43 34.02
C ASP A 494 0.83 5.86 34.48
N PHE A 495 0.22 6.82 33.78
CA PHE A 495 0.30 8.24 34.10
C PHE A 495 -0.33 8.59 35.47
N ASP A 496 -1.12 7.70 36.04
CA ASP A 496 -1.73 7.89 37.35
C ASP A 496 -0.72 7.67 38.50
N SER A 497 0.36 6.93 38.28
CA SER A 497 1.40 6.76 39.26
C SER A 497 2.32 7.99 39.40
N ILE A 498 2.49 8.76 38.31
CA ILE A 498 3.33 9.98 38.30
C ILE A 498 2.58 11.16 38.94
N ALA A 499 1.24 11.16 38.89
CA ALA A 499 0.43 12.23 39.48
C ALA A 499 0.29 12.10 41.00
N SER A 500 0.61 10.94 41.60
CA SER A 500 0.59 10.76 43.07
C SER A 500 1.84 11.26 43.76
N ASP A 501 3.00 11.20 43.10
CA ASP A 501 4.27 11.61 43.65
C ASP A 501 4.52 13.14 43.63
N ILE A 502 3.70 13.90 42.92
CA ILE A 502 3.79 15.39 42.86
C ILE A 502 2.95 16.05 43.98
N ARG A 503 2.21 15.29 44.76
CA ARG A 503 1.34 15.84 45.85
C ARG A 503 1.88 15.71 47.24
N GLU A 504 3.10 15.17 47.41
CA GLU A 504 3.77 15.04 48.72
C GLU A 504 5.15 15.72 48.80
N GLU A 505 5.45 16.73 47.98
CA GLU A 505 6.54 17.70 48.27
C GLU A 505 6.03 19.13 48.34
#